data_848b716d7404193f9098d11dd08ddcde
#
_entry.id   848b716d7404193f9098d11dd08ddcde
#
_cell.length_a   1.000
_cell.length_b   1.000
_cell.length_c   1.000
_cell.angle_alpha   90.00
_cell.angle_beta   90.00
_cell.angle_gamma   90.00
#
_symmetry.space_group_name_H-M   'P 1'
#
loop_
_entity.id
_entity.type
_entity.pdbx_description
1 polymer ?
#
loop_
_entity_poly.entity_id
_entity_poly.type
_entity_poly.pdbx_seq_one_letter_code
_entity_poly.pdbx_strand_id
1 'polypeptide(L)'
;MRDRTRINVDASQALRPFNRFWRGTGFSPAELLLEPEMRQMLAYIGGLPNEGIRYLRVHYLYNLLRAIGGEDKVVYDWSLLDRALDVMIEHRLKPFFELMGNPSGMFTDYEDMDQVKRWRDLVTATADRYGARYGMGELRTWYFETTNEADSGWWTYGIKSYTNYYDACVAGLDAIDPGLPMGGPGTARTLSPIFRALMAHCDSGTSCLTGDGPPRIDYISIHEKGVNGSKEDLTPKTNAIVDRTLLVVDYLKEHHPRLAGLPIVNDECDPQLGWSDHHSWHGKAYYAGIIARIIEQHDRRIIAPKAADFTFLSNDHAFIGGWGQRTIFAYFGPRNFTKAQWEHKTDLGTLVTDVDAAPPFDLIKKPGLTSMELLATLGDTVCKVTAEPPLAPDQDGLAILPTRLPGGGVSISLIHSVDAINRSGRTAVRLEVDGLVPGRHALCLLRIDEEFTNPMEVWEAQRDQSNPRGLFEPVGAPPQPDEAQFAELRRAQEPALLHPISIVDCEEGRISVDIDVPLPSLTQVIVVPDSGAPPAAPTGLVVERYLGLGGREERMLFWAAGDNSPAIFYDVLACTDGQTFEKVSSVPLISTAFLHMSAPEGARYAVRARDAFGRRSELCLSSR
;
A
#
# COMPACT_ATOMS: atom_id res chain seq x y z
N MET A 1 -0.09 17.66 38.10
CA MET A 1 -0.27 17.91 36.65
C MET A 1 0.71 16.97 35.95
N ARG A 2 0.26 16.11 35.04
CA ARG A 2 1.21 15.37 34.18
C ARG A 2 1.94 16.41 33.34
N ASP A 3 3.27 16.34 33.27
CA ASP A 3 4.06 17.21 32.41
C ASP A 3 3.58 17.01 30.97
N ARG A 4 3.16 18.11 30.35
CA ARG A 4 2.57 18.13 29.03
C ARG A 4 3.68 18.33 28.01
N THR A 5 3.80 17.45 27.02
CA THR A 5 4.74 17.64 25.91
C THR A 5 4.26 18.77 25.02
N ARG A 6 5.04 19.83 24.88
CA ARG A 6 4.77 20.92 23.93
C ARG A 6 5.46 20.62 22.63
N ILE A 7 4.72 20.66 21.53
CA ILE A 7 5.25 20.46 20.19
C ILE A 7 4.89 21.71 19.37
N ASN A 8 5.88 22.35 18.79
CA ASN A 8 5.69 23.48 17.91
C ASN A 8 6.11 23.09 16.48
N VAL A 9 5.20 23.31 15.52
CA VAL A 9 5.40 23.14 14.09
C VAL A 9 5.38 24.51 13.42
N ASP A 10 6.46 24.88 12.77
CA ASP A 10 6.55 26.14 12.03
C ASP A 10 6.27 25.89 10.53
N ALA A 11 5.05 26.17 10.10
CA ALA A 11 4.58 26.00 8.73
C ALA A 11 5.29 26.94 7.73
N SER A 12 5.88 28.05 8.20
CA SER A 12 6.63 28.97 7.35
C SER A 12 8.03 28.46 6.99
N GLN A 13 8.59 27.55 7.80
CA GLN A 13 9.92 26.99 7.62
C GLN A 13 9.88 25.63 6.94
N ALA A 14 10.01 25.63 5.62
CA ALA A 14 10.18 24.44 4.80
C ALA A 14 11.60 23.90 4.96
N LEU A 15 11.75 22.63 5.40
CA LEU A 15 13.07 22.01 5.56
C LEU A 15 13.52 21.27 4.31
N ARG A 16 12.62 20.47 3.70
CA ARG A 16 12.90 19.65 2.54
C ARG A 16 11.61 19.18 1.87
N PRO A 17 11.67 18.76 0.60
CA PRO A 17 10.57 18.03 -0.01
C PRO A 17 10.24 16.78 0.82
N PHE A 18 8.97 16.41 0.83
CA PHE A 18 8.47 15.18 1.43
C PHE A 18 7.89 14.29 0.34
N ASN A 19 8.68 13.38 -0.13
CA ASN A 19 8.21 12.36 -1.05
C ASN A 19 7.52 11.28 -0.23
N ARG A 20 6.29 10.93 -0.57
CA ARG A 20 5.61 9.77 0.02
C ARG A 20 6.31 8.51 -0.47
N PHE A 21 7.39 8.13 0.22
CA PHE A 21 8.26 7.03 -0.20
C PHE A 21 7.64 5.65 0.01
N TRP A 22 6.58 5.53 0.79
CA TRP A 22 5.77 4.32 0.93
C TRP A 22 4.76 4.24 -0.22
N ARG A 23 5.13 3.69 -1.35
CA ARG A 23 4.36 3.84 -2.58
C ARG A 23 3.65 2.60 -3.06
N GLY A 24 3.81 1.47 -2.39
CA GLY A 24 3.31 0.23 -2.92
C GLY A 24 2.97 -0.81 -1.88
N THR A 25 2.40 -1.88 -2.37
CA THR A 25 2.11 -3.09 -1.62
C THR A 25 2.37 -4.33 -2.49
N GLY A 26 2.66 -5.46 -1.85
CA GLY A 26 2.93 -6.72 -2.55
C GLY A 26 1.68 -7.59 -2.69
N PHE A 27 1.69 -8.50 -3.66
CA PHE A 27 0.61 -9.44 -3.92
C PHE A 27 1.09 -10.79 -4.44
N SER A 28 0.49 -11.88 -3.98
CA SER A 28 0.81 -13.24 -4.44
C SER A 28 -0.39 -14.18 -4.25
N PRO A 29 -0.63 -15.13 -5.16
CA PRO A 29 -0.08 -15.24 -6.51
C PRO A 29 -0.88 -14.42 -7.53
N ALA A 30 -0.29 -14.20 -8.72
CA ALA A 30 -0.86 -13.35 -9.78
C ALA A 30 -2.26 -13.77 -10.24
N GLU A 31 -2.54 -15.07 -10.24
CA GLU A 31 -3.82 -15.63 -10.68
C GLU A 31 -5.00 -15.05 -9.90
N LEU A 32 -4.82 -14.74 -8.62
CA LEU A 32 -5.87 -14.18 -7.78
C LEU A 32 -6.30 -12.77 -8.21
N LEU A 33 -5.49 -12.02 -8.97
CA LEU A 33 -5.89 -10.71 -9.51
C LEU A 33 -7.13 -10.77 -10.41
N LEU A 34 -7.42 -11.96 -10.95
CA LEU A 34 -8.57 -12.17 -11.82
C LEU A 34 -9.88 -12.41 -11.06
N GLU A 35 -9.82 -12.56 -9.74
CA GLU A 35 -10.95 -12.87 -8.88
C GLU A 35 -11.71 -11.61 -8.47
N PRO A 36 -13.05 -11.67 -8.34
CA PRO A 36 -13.87 -10.52 -7.98
C PRO A 36 -13.50 -9.88 -6.65
N GLU A 37 -13.12 -10.68 -5.66
CA GLU A 37 -12.68 -10.21 -4.35
C GLU A 37 -11.46 -9.29 -4.48
N MET A 38 -10.49 -9.68 -5.34
CA MET A 38 -9.30 -8.88 -5.57
C MET A 38 -9.62 -7.58 -6.28
N ARG A 39 -10.53 -7.62 -7.27
CA ARG A 39 -10.99 -6.42 -7.95
C ARG A 39 -11.62 -5.41 -6.98
N GLN A 40 -12.46 -5.85 -6.06
CA GLN A 40 -13.03 -4.98 -5.01
C GLN A 40 -11.92 -4.38 -4.12
N MET A 41 -10.92 -5.16 -3.73
CA MET A 41 -9.79 -4.65 -2.95
C MET A 41 -8.96 -3.61 -3.70
N LEU A 42 -8.69 -3.85 -4.99
CA LEU A 42 -7.91 -2.91 -5.80
C LEU A 42 -8.63 -1.56 -5.92
N ALA A 43 -9.98 -1.55 -5.95
CA ALA A 43 -10.74 -0.32 -5.89
C ALA A 43 -10.49 0.47 -4.58
N TYR A 44 -10.44 -0.20 -3.44
CA TYR A 44 -10.08 0.44 -2.17
C TYR A 44 -8.63 0.92 -2.15
N ILE A 45 -7.68 0.10 -2.60
CA ILE A 45 -6.26 0.43 -2.60
C ILE A 45 -5.96 1.62 -3.53
N GLY A 46 -6.46 1.56 -4.76
CA GLY A 46 -6.29 2.64 -5.75
C GLY A 46 -7.11 3.89 -5.41
N GLY A 47 -8.08 3.77 -4.48
CA GLY A 47 -8.88 4.86 -3.96
C GLY A 47 -8.23 5.66 -2.83
N LEU A 48 -7.05 5.28 -2.34
CA LEU A 48 -6.37 6.02 -1.26
C LEU A 48 -6.05 7.47 -1.67
N PRO A 49 -6.14 8.45 -0.76
CA PRO A 49 -5.86 9.85 -1.06
C PRO A 49 -4.46 10.04 -1.67
N ASN A 50 -4.35 10.96 -2.61
CA ASN A 50 -3.07 11.39 -3.19
C ASN A 50 -2.20 10.24 -3.71
N GLU A 51 -2.80 9.20 -4.27
CA GLU A 51 -2.10 7.98 -4.71
C GLU A 51 -1.26 7.37 -3.57
N GLY A 52 -1.85 7.23 -2.38
CA GLY A 52 -1.17 6.76 -1.17
C GLY A 52 -0.54 5.38 -1.33
N ILE A 53 -1.14 4.51 -2.15
CA ILE A 53 -0.52 3.33 -2.76
C ILE A 53 -0.66 3.49 -4.26
N ARG A 54 0.47 3.42 -4.96
CA ARG A 54 0.55 3.58 -6.41
C ARG A 54 1.01 2.32 -7.12
N TYR A 55 1.87 1.53 -6.50
CA TYR A 55 2.47 0.35 -7.10
C TYR A 55 1.93 -0.92 -6.46
N LEU A 56 1.73 -1.92 -7.31
CA LEU A 56 1.38 -3.27 -6.90
C LEU A 56 2.48 -4.22 -7.40
N ARG A 57 3.28 -4.77 -6.48
CA ARG A 57 4.30 -5.77 -6.75
C ARG A 57 3.66 -7.14 -6.75
N VAL A 58 3.77 -7.88 -7.85
CA VAL A 58 3.03 -9.12 -8.04
C VAL A 58 3.97 -10.27 -8.39
N HIS A 59 3.92 -11.32 -7.57
CA HIS A 59 4.66 -12.54 -7.82
C HIS A 59 4.03 -13.38 -8.93
N TYR A 60 4.88 -14.04 -9.71
CA TYR A 60 4.48 -15.04 -10.69
C TYR A 60 3.60 -14.55 -11.85
N LEU A 61 3.74 -13.30 -12.28
CA LEU A 61 2.95 -12.77 -13.40
C LEU A 61 3.08 -13.64 -14.67
N TYR A 62 4.24 -14.21 -14.94
CA TYR A 62 4.43 -15.08 -16.10
C TYR A 62 3.77 -16.47 -15.98
N ASN A 63 3.27 -16.86 -14.82
CA ASN A 63 2.40 -18.03 -14.72
C ASN A 63 1.03 -17.83 -15.40
N LEU A 64 0.63 -16.57 -15.64
CA LEU A 64 -0.56 -16.23 -16.41
C LEU A 64 -0.38 -16.40 -17.92
N LEU A 65 0.84 -16.67 -18.38
CA LEU A 65 1.13 -16.97 -19.78
C LEU A 65 1.04 -18.46 -20.05
N ARG A 66 0.43 -18.80 -21.16
CA ARG A 66 0.46 -20.16 -21.71
C ARG A 66 1.30 -20.17 -22.97
N ALA A 67 2.35 -21.00 -23.01
CA ALA A 67 3.11 -21.21 -24.23
C ALA A 67 2.35 -22.17 -25.17
N ILE A 68 2.25 -21.78 -26.43
CA ILE A 68 1.57 -22.55 -27.50
C ILE A 68 2.61 -22.80 -28.60
N GLY A 69 2.70 -24.04 -29.09
CA GLY A 69 3.63 -24.42 -30.16
C GLY A 69 4.81 -25.25 -29.68
N GLY A 70 5.71 -25.61 -30.62
CA GLY A 70 6.93 -26.39 -30.32
C GLY A 70 8.11 -25.49 -29.97
N GLU A 71 9.23 -26.12 -29.58
CA GLU A 71 10.45 -25.41 -29.12
C GLU A 71 11.02 -24.42 -30.14
N ASP A 72 10.83 -24.66 -31.46
CA ASP A 72 11.35 -23.82 -32.53
C ASP A 72 10.50 -22.56 -32.80
N LYS A 73 9.25 -22.51 -32.33
CA LYS A 73 8.34 -21.39 -32.54
C LYS A 73 7.33 -21.30 -31.39
N VAL A 74 7.76 -20.64 -30.32
CA VAL A 74 6.90 -20.38 -29.15
C VAL A 74 6.01 -19.17 -29.43
N VAL A 75 4.70 -19.33 -29.23
CA VAL A 75 3.72 -18.25 -29.19
C VAL A 75 3.09 -18.26 -27.79
N TYR A 76 2.91 -17.08 -27.21
CA TYR A 76 2.29 -16.96 -25.89
C TYR A 76 0.84 -16.51 -25.99
N ASP A 77 -0.05 -17.18 -25.25
CA ASP A 77 -1.37 -16.65 -24.95
C ASP A 77 -1.26 -15.66 -23.76
N TRP A 78 -1.54 -14.41 -24.04
CA TRP A 78 -1.43 -13.30 -23.11
C TRP A 78 -2.75 -12.96 -22.40
N SER A 79 -3.83 -13.62 -22.73
CA SER A 79 -5.20 -13.21 -22.37
C SER A 79 -5.39 -13.01 -20.87
N LEU A 80 -4.83 -13.88 -20.03
CA LEU A 80 -4.96 -13.76 -18.57
C LEU A 80 -4.05 -12.67 -18.01
N LEU A 81 -2.82 -12.56 -18.51
CA LEU A 81 -1.90 -11.51 -18.06
C LEU A 81 -2.40 -10.13 -18.46
N ASP A 82 -2.93 -9.98 -19.69
CA ASP A 82 -3.58 -8.74 -20.12
C ASP A 82 -4.70 -8.32 -19.17
N ARG A 83 -5.59 -9.24 -18.82
CA ARG A 83 -6.70 -8.95 -17.89
C ARG A 83 -6.23 -8.57 -16.51
N ALA A 84 -5.22 -9.25 -15.98
CA ALA A 84 -4.65 -8.93 -14.67
C ALA A 84 -4.06 -7.51 -14.62
N LEU A 85 -3.33 -7.13 -15.67
CA LEU A 85 -2.76 -5.78 -15.77
C LEU A 85 -3.84 -4.72 -16.06
N ASP A 86 -4.83 -5.03 -16.90
CA ASP A 86 -5.97 -4.13 -17.13
C ASP A 86 -6.68 -3.78 -15.81
N VAL A 87 -6.97 -4.78 -14.97
CA VAL A 87 -7.59 -4.57 -13.66
C VAL A 87 -6.75 -3.66 -12.77
N MET A 88 -5.42 -3.80 -12.77
CA MET A 88 -4.54 -2.91 -12.02
C MET A 88 -4.65 -1.45 -12.54
N ILE A 89 -4.52 -1.26 -13.85
CA ILE A 89 -4.56 0.07 -14.49
C ILE A 89 -5.94 0.73 -14.33
N GLU A 90 -7.03 -0.01 -14.50
CA GLU A 90 -8.40 0.46 -14.26
C GLU A 90 -8.58 1.03 -12.84
N HIS A 91 -7.90 0.44 -11.86
CA HIS A 91 -7.91 0.90 -10.47
C HIS A 91 -6.77 1.89 -10.15
N ARG A 92 -6.12 2.46 -11.17
CA ARG A 92 -5.05 3.46 -11.03
C ARG A 92 -3.80 2.98 -10.30
N LEU A 93 -3.58 1.67 -10.31
CA LEU A 93 -2.38 1.04 -9.76
C LEU A 93 -1.42 0.71 -10.89
N LYS A 94 -0.14 0.87 -10.62
CA LYS A 94 0.93 0.60 -11.57
C LYS A 94 1.62 -0.73 -11.23
N PRO A 95 1.90 -1.56 -12.23
CA PRO A 95 2.70 -2.75 -12.01
C PRO A 95 4.11 -2.42 -11.49
N PHE A 96 4.48 -3.07 -10.41
CA PHE A 96 5.85 -3.36 -10.08
C PHE A 96 6.05 -4.80 -10.55
N PHE A 97 6.54 -4.92 -11.78
CA PHE A 97 6.47 -6.15 -12.56
C PHE A 97 7.68 -7.04 -12.28
N GLU A 98 7.50 -8.06 -11.48
CA GLU A 98 8.52 -9.10 -11.39
C GLU A 98 8.56 -9.92 -12.68
N LEU A 99 9.72 -10.01 -13.29
CA LEU A 99 9.98 -10.88 -14.44
C LEU A 99 10.11 -12.31 -13.94
N MET A 100 9.05 -12.82 -13.31
CA MET A 100 8.98 -14.05 -12.56
C MET A 100 7.84 -14.95 -13.02
N GLY A 101 8.09 -16.25 -12.98
CA GLY A 101 7.17 -17.30 -13.40
C GLY A 101 7.83 -18.20 -14.43
N ASN A 102 7.12 -19.24 -14.84
CA ASN A 102 7.64 -20.21 -15.82
C ASN A 102 6.53 -20.66 -16.76
N PRO A 103 6.27 -19.92 -17.86
CA PRO A 103 5.21 -20.25 -18.81
C PRO A 103 5.32 -21.70 -19.29
N SER A 104 4.30 -22.50 -18.99
CA SER A 104 4.25 -23.94 -19.37
C SER A 104 5.48 -24.77 -18.97
N GLY A 105 6.26 -24.33 -17.99
CA GLY A 105 7.45 -25.05 -17.50
C GLY A 105 8.66 -25.03 -18.45
N MET A 106 8.75 -24.06 -19.35
CA MET A 106 9.75 -24.02 -20.43
C MET A 106 11.17 -23.69 -19.97
N PHE A 107 11.32 -23.00 -18.85
CA PHE A 107 12.62 -22.49 -18.39
C PHE A 107 13.14 -23.34 -17.23
N THR A 108 14.19 -24.11 -17.48
CA THR A 108 14.75 -25.07 -16.53
C THR A 108 16.24 -24.88 -16.27
N ASP A 109 16.93 -24.13 -17.13
CA ASP A 109 18.37 -23.89 -17.02
C ASP A 109 18.77 -22.55 -17.64
N TYR A 110 19.25 -21.61 -16.84
CA TYR A 110 19.76 -20.32 -17.31
C TYR A 110 21.29 -20.32 -17.54
N GLU A 111 21.95 -21.46 -17.52
CA GLU A 111 23.30 -21.65 -18.10
C GLU A 111 23.22 -22.10 -19.56
N ASP A 112 22.09 -22.64 -19.99
CA ASP A 112 21.78 -22.89 -21.40
C ASP A 112 21.45 -21.55 -22.10
N MET A 113 22.35 -21.15 -22.99
CA MET A 113 22.24 -19.88 -23.71
C MET A 113 21.02 -19.79 -24.63
N ASP A 114 20.46 -20.90 -25.07
CA ASP A 114 19.23 -20.86 -25.86
C ASP A 114 18.01 -20.56 -24.97
N GLN A 115 17.97 -21.07 -23.75
CA GLN A 115 16.94 -20.68 -22.78
C GLN A 115 17.11 -19.22 -22.32
N VAL A 116 18.34 -18.76 -22.12
CA VAL A 116 18.63 -17.34 -21.80
C VAL A 116 18.12 -16.40 -22.90
N LYS A 117 18.38 -16.74 -24.17
CA LYS A 117 17.86 -15.95 -25.32
C LYS A 117 16.34 -16.00 -25.40
N ARG A 118 15.71 -17.16 -25.17
CA ARG A 118 14.25 -17.27 -25.12
C ARG A 118 13.64 -16.42 -24.00
N TRP A 119 14.30 -16.35 -22.83
CA TRP A 119 13.85 -15.47 -21.74
C TRP A 119 13.96 -14.00 -22.13
N ARG A 120 15.07 -13.57 -22.71
CA ARG A 120 15.22 -12.24 -23.30
C ARG A 120 14.07 -11.93 -24.27
N ASP A 121 13.78 -12.85 -25.18
CA ASP A 121 12.74 -12.65 -26.20
C ASP A 121 11.33 -12.57 -25.57
N LEU A 122 11.06 -13.30 -24.49
CA LEU A 122 9.83 -13.17 -23.70
C LEU A 122 9.74 -11.80 -23.05
N VAL A 123 10.81 -11.32 -22.43
CA VAL A 123 10.86 -9.99 -21.80
C VAL A 123 10.70 -8.88 -22.86
N THR A 124 11.34 -9.03 -24.04
CA THR A 124 11.14 -8.13 -25.19
C THR A 124 9.68 -8.09 -25.62
N ALA A 125 9.07 -9.25 -25.80
CA ALA A 125 7.65 -9.35 -26.17
C ALA A 125 6.73 -8.74 -25.12
N THR A 126 7.08 -8.83 -23.84
CA THR A 126 6.35 -8.21 -22.72
C THR A 126 6.39 -6.68 -22.83
N ALA A 127 7.58 -6.10 -22.98
CA ALA A 127 7.75 -4.66 -23.07
C ALA A 127 7.09 -4.08 -24.36
N ASP A 128 7.25 -4.75 -25.50
CA ASP A 128 6.60 -4.36 -26.75
C ASP A 128 5.07 -4.37 -26.63
N ARG A 129 4.52 -5.48 -26.11
CA ARG A 129 3.08 -5.64 -25.92
C ARG A 129 2.47 -4.57 -25.03
N TYR A 130 3.05 -4.33 -23.86
CA TYR A 130 2.45 -3.38 -22.92
C TYR A 130 2.80 -1.93 -23.25
N GLY A 131 3.92 -1.70 -23.94
CA GLY A 131 4.20 -0.42 -24.59
C GLY A 131 3.16 -0.07 -25.66
N ALA A 132 2.74 -1.05 -26.48
CA ALA A 132 1.66 -0.86 -27.46
C ALA A 132 0.28 -0.72 -26.81
N ARG A 133 0.00 -1.47 -25.70
CA ARG A 133 -1.31 -1.49 -25.05
C ARG A 133 -1.59 -0.24 -24.21
N TYR A 134 -0.66 0.19 -23.41
CA TYR A 134 -0.83 1.29 -22.44
C TYR A 134 -0.08 2.57 -22.85
N GLY A 135 0.79 2.47 -23.83
CA GLY A 135 1.69 3.55 -24.25
C GLY A 135 3.02 3.52 -23.51
N MET A 136 4.11 3.86 -24.21
CA MET A 136 5.46 3.90 -23.63
C MET A 136 5.59 4.89 -22.48
N GLY A 137 4.80 5.98 -22.48
CA GLY A 137 4.75 6.94 -21.39
C GLY A 137 4.28 6.30 -20.07
N GLU A 138 3.28 5.42 -20.13
CA GLU A 138 2.82 4.66 -18.97
C GLU A 138 3.85 3.59 -18.57
N LEU A 139 4.34 2.81 -19.53
CA LEU A 139 5.28 1.72 -19.27
C LEU A 139 6.58 2.20 -18.58
N ARG A 140 7.10 3.38 -18.93
CA ARG A 140 8.27 3.99 -18.26
C ARG A 140 8.04 4.37 -16.81
N THR A 141 6.79 4.36 -16.35
CA THR A 141 6.45 4.61 -14.95
C THR A 141 6.36 3.35 -14.11
N TRP A 142 6.41 2.17 -14.74
CA TRP A 142 6.44 0.88 -14.04
C TRP A 142 7.84 0.61 -13.50
N TYR A 143 7.93 -0.35 -12.58
CA TYR A 143 9.20 -0.98 -12.19
C TYR A 143 9.24 -2.38 -12.79
N PHE A 144 10.42 -2.78 -13.26
CA PHE A 144 10.70 -4.17 -13.64
C PHE A 144 11.73 -4.74 -12.70
N GLU A 145 11.48 -5.92 -12.19
CA GLU A 145 12.32 -6.55 -11.18
C GLU A 145 12.65 -8.00 -11.55
N THR A 146 13.74 -8.48 -10.97
CA THR A 146 14.10 -9.89 -11.01
C THR A 146 13.12 -10.75 -10.21
N THR A 147 13.31 -12.07 -10.31
CA THR A 147 12.55 -13.05 -9.56
C THR A 147 12.72 -12.90 -8.05
N ASN A 148 11.63 -13.09 -7.30
CA ASN A 148 11.54 -12.95 -5.86
C ASN A 148 12.47 -13.91 -5.10
N GLU A 149 13.20 -13.40 -4.10
CA GLU A 149 13.91 -14.15 -3.07
C GLU A 149 14.68 -15.38 -3.58
N ALA A 150 15.47 -15.21 -4.65
CA ALA A 150 16.25 -16.31 -5.23
C ALA A 150 17.25 -16.94 -4.23
N ASP A 151 17.54 -16.27 -3.10
CA ASP A 151 18.39 -16.75 -2.02
C ASP A 151 17.63 -17.52 -0.92
N SER A 152 16.32 -17.70 -1.03
CA SER A 152 15.52 -18.42 -0.02
C SER A 152 15.50 -19.94 -0.19
N GLY A 153 16.20 -20.46 -1.21
CA GLY A 153 16.43 -21.90 -1.42
C GLY A 153 15.57 -22.54 -2.50
N TRP A 154 14.61 -21.85 -3.08
CA TRP A 154 13.84 -22.36 -4.21
C TRP A 154 14.55 -22.16 -5.55
N TRP A 155 15.47 -21.19 -5.67
CA TRP A 155 16.34 -21.02 -6.82
C TRP A 155 17.52 -21.99 -6.74
N THR A 156 17.43 -23.09 -7.43
CA THR A 156 18.42 -24.19 -7.37
C THR A 156 19.48 -24.10 -8.47
N TYR A 157 19.37 -23.13 -9.38
CA TYR A 157 20.23 -23.02 -10.56
C TYR A 157 21.62 -22.40 -10.30
N GLY A 158 21.83 -21.78 -9.13
CA GLY A 158 23.10 -21.19 -8.77
C GLY A 158 23.27 -19.72 -9.20
N ILE A 159 24.41 -19.13 -8.83
CA ILE A 159 24.70 -17.69 -9.02
C ILE A 159 24.88 -17.35 -10.50
N LYS A 160 25.62 -18.17 -11.27
CA LYS A 160 25.85 -17.91 -12.69
C LYS A 160 24.55 -17.91 -13.49
N SER A 161 23.68 -18.87 -13.22
CA SER A 161 22.33 -18.88 -13.80
C SER A 161 21.54 -17.62 -13.46
N TYR A 162 21.68 -17.10 -12.23
CA TYR A 162 21.01 -15.89 -11.81
C TYR A 162 21.49 -14.65 -12.57
N THR A 163 22.82 -14.50 -12.75
CA THR A 163 23.38 -13.38 -13.53
C THR A 163 23.04 -13.48 -15.01
N ASN A 164 23.04 -14.68 -15.60
CA ASN A 164 22.60 -14.88 -16.99
C ASN A 164 21.10 -14.54 -17.17
N TYR A 165 20.27 -14.94 -16.21
CA TYR A 165 18.84 -14.56 -16.18
C TYR A 165 18.68 -13.03 -16.09
N TYR A 166 19.46 -12.36 -15.23
CA TYR A 166 19.46 -10.90 -15.11
C TYR A 166 19.84 -10.21 -16.44
N ASP A 167 20.89 -10.70 -17.10
CA ASP A 167 21.32 -10.20 -18.41
C ASP A 167 20.22 -10.30 -19.46
N ALA A 168 19.48 -11.42 -19.44
CA ALA A 168 18.34 -11.61 -20.33
C ALA A 168 17.19 -10.64 -20.05
N CYS A 169 16.93 -10.34 -18.79
CA CYS A 169 15.93 -9.32 -18.39
C CYS A 169 16.33 -7.94 -18.92
N VAL A 170 17.55 -7.50 -18.64
CA VAL A 170 18.06 -6.19 -19.11
C VAL A 170 18.03 -6.12 -20.63
N ALA A 171 18.62 -7.10 -21.31
CA ALA A 171 18.68 -7.10 -22.78
C ALA A 171 17.29 -7.13 -23.43
N GLY A 172 16.33 -7.79 -22.79
CA GLY A 172 14.96 -7.84 -23.27
C GLY A 172 14.25 -6.50 -23.19
N LEU A 173 14.41 -5.78 -22.08
CA LEU A 173 13.85 -4.44 -21.90
C LEU A 173 14.55 -3.43 -22.82
N ASP A 174 15.89 -3.47 -22.91
CA ASP A 174 16.70 -2.55 -23.72
C ASP A 174 16.40 -2.66 -25.22
N ALA A 175 15.99 -3.83 -25.68
CA ALA A 175 15.55 -4.03 -27.06
C ALA A 175 14.34 -3.16 -27.45
N ILE A 176 13.54 -2.75 -26.47
CA ILE A 176 12.36 -1.88 -26.67
C ILE A 176 12.67 -0.46 -26.21
N ASP A 177 13.16 -0.29 -24.98
CA ASP A 177 13.48 1.02 -24.44
C ASP A 177 14.43 0.90 -23.23
N PRO A 178 15.68 1.36 -23.33
CA PRO A 178 16.62 1.36 -22.20
C PRO A 178 16.21 2.29 -21.06
N GLY A 179 15.17 3.10 -21.22
CA GLY A 179 14.59 3.93 -20.16
C GLY A 179 13.57 3.19 -19.28
N LEU A 180 13.28 1.90 -19.54
CA LEU A 180 12.43 1.09 -18.67
C LEU A 180 13.21 0.71 -17.39
N PRO A 181 12.73 1.10 -16.18
CA PRO A 181 13.49 0.86 -14.94
C PRO A 181 13.63 -0.65 -14.65
N MET A 182 14.85 -1.14 -14.53
CA MET A 182 15.16 -2.52 -14.15
C MET A 182 15.99 -2.57 -12.89
N GLY A 183 15.57 -3.39 -11.92
CA GLY A 183 16.25 -3.57 -10.65
C GLY A 183 16.24 -5.01 -10.14
N GLY A 184 16.70 -5.15 -8.93
CA GLY A 184 16.85 -6.40 -8.20
C GLY A 184 17.92 -6.26 -7.10
N PRO A 185 18.25 -7.34 -6.39
CA PRO A 185 17.80 -8.72 -6.58
C PRO A 185 16.57 -9.15 -5.75
N GLY A 186 15.98 -8.28 -4.91
CA GLY A 186 14.85 -8.65 -4.05
C GLY A 186 15.16 -9.88 -3.19
N THR A 187 16.27 -9.89 -2.44
CA THR A 187 16.74 -11.05 -1.69
C THR A 187 16.20 -11.08 -0.26
N ALA A 188 15.82 -12.27 0.21
CA ALA A 188 15.29 -12.51 1.56
C ALA A 188 16.29 -12.20 2.69
N ARG A 189 17.59 -12.24 2.38
CA ARG A 189 18.65 -12.07 3.38
C ARG A 189 19.53 -10.89 3.05
N THR A 190 19.80 -10.07 4.05
CA THR A 190 20.71 -8.94 3.95
C THR A 190 22.07 -9.39 3.40
N LEU A 191 22.54 -8.74 2.34
CA LEU A 191 23.85 -8.99 1.72
C LEU A 191 24.12 -10.47 1.38
N SER A 192 23.11 -11.17 0.92
CA SER A 192 23.22 -12.60 0.57
C SER A 192 24.25 -12.82 -0.55
N PRO A 193 24.68 -14.07 -0.79
CA PRO A 193 25.60 -14.38 -1.91
C PRO A 193 25.05 -13.93 -3.29
N ILE A 194 23.74 -14.06 -3.52
CA ILE A 194 23.09 -13.59 -4.76
C ILE A 194 23.12 -12.07 -4.84
N PHE A 195 22.81 -11.37 -3.73
CA PHE A 195 22.92 -9.90 -3.67
C PHE A 195 24.33 -9.43 -4.05
N ARG A 196 25.35 -9.97 -3.36
CA ARG A 196 26.76 -9.59 -3.60
C ARG A 196 27.19 -9.90 -5.04
N ALA A 197 26.76 -11.02 -5.58
CA ALA A 197 27.10 -11.44 -6.94
C ALA A 197 26.46 -10.52 -7.99
N LEU A 198 25.17 -10.14 -7.81
CA LEU A 198 24.52 -9.22 -8.73
C LEU A 198 25.16 -7.82 -8.66
N MET A 199 25.45 -7.30 -7.46
CA MET A 199 26.13 -6.00 -7.34
C MET A 199 27.48 -6.02 -8.03
N ALA A 200 28.30 -7.04 -7.82
CA ALA A 200 29.59 -7.19 -8.50
C ALA A 200 29.41 -7.31 -10.03
N HIS A 201 28.40 -8.03 -10.49
CA HIS A 201 28.10 -8.22 -11.91
C HIS A 201 27.70 -6.90 -12.58
N CYS A 202 26.81 -6.12 -11.94
CA CYS A 202 26.38 -4.81 -12.45
C CYS A 202 27.45 -3.72 -12.28
N ASP A 203 28.38 -3.88 -11.34
CA ASP A 203 29.48 -2.90 -11.16
C ASP A 203 30.62 -3.10 -12.15
N SER A 204 31.09 -4.33 -12.36
CA SER A 204 32.31 -4.62 -13.12
C SER A 204 32.27 -5.94 -13.89
N GLY A 205 31.13 -6.63 -13.94
CA GLY A 205 30.99 -7.88 -14.69
C GLY A 205 30.89 -7.68 -16.20
N THR A 206 30.51 -8.74 -16.88
CA THR A 206 30.30 -8.72 -18.33
C THR A 206 29.01 -9.48 -18.65
N SER A 207 28.12 -8.83 -19.39
CA SER A 207 26.88 -9.46 -19.83
C SER A 207 27.15 -10.68 -20.74
N CYS A 208 26.52 -11.80 -20.43
CA CYS A 208 26.64 -13.02 -21.22
C CYS A 208 26.02 -12.92 -22.63
N LEU A 209 25.16 -11.92 -22.85
CA LEU A 209 24.47 -11.71 -24.13
C LEU A 209 25.18 -10.71 -25.04
N THR A 210 25.74 -9.64 -24.48
CA THR A 210 26.40 -8.59 -25.27
C THR A 210 27.91 -8.76 -25.31
N GLY A 211 28.51 -9.30 -24.25
CA GLY A 211 29.97 -9.36 -24.09
C GLY A 211 30.60 -8.00 -23.78
N ASP A 212 29.82 -6.92 -23.67
CA ASP A 212 30.27 -5.54 -23.60
C ASP A 212 30.11 -4.93 -22.21
N GLY A 213 30.90 -5.40 -21.23
CA GLY A 213 30.91 -4.83 -19.89
C GLY A 213 29.65 -5.14 -19.04
N PRO A 214 29.51 -4.44 -17.90
CA PRO A 214 28.45 -4.73 -16.93
C PRO A 214 27.07 -4.34 -17.44
N PRO A 215 26.03 -5.18 -17.15
CA PRO A 215 24.65 -4.79 -17.42
C PRO A 215 24.24 -3.61 -16.52
N ARG A 216 23.29 -2.81 -16.99
CA ARG A 216 22.74 -1.72 -16.17
C ARG A 216 21.90 -2.27 -15.02
N ILE A 217 21.76 -1.46 -13.99
CA ILE A 217 20.80 -1.58 -12.90
C ILE A 217 20.34 -0.18 -12.52
N ASP A 218 19.05 0.06 -12.41
CA ASP A 218 18.51 1.40 -12.21
C ASP A 218 18.09 1.65 -10.76
N TYR A 219 17.81 0.61 -10.01
CA TYR A 219 17.54 0.64 -8.58
C TYR A 219 17.91 -0.70 -7.94
N ILE A 220 18.13 -0.70 -6.64
CA ILE A 220 18.51 -1.90 -5.89
C ILE A 220 17.37 -2.27 -4.97
N SER A 221 16.82 -3.48 -5.14
CA SER A 221 15.75 -3.99 -4.28
C SER A 221 16.26 -4.92 -3.21
N ILE A 222 15.63 -4.86 -2.03
CA ILE A 222 15.98 -5.59 -0.83
C ILE A 222 14.70 -5.97 -0.06
N HIS A 223 14.76 -7.07 0.73
CA HIS A 223 13.70 -7.47 1.65
C HIS A 223 14.20 -7.36 3.08
N GLU A 224 14.34 -6.14 3.58
CA GLU A 224 14.72 -5.93 4.96
C GLU A 224 13.48 -5.89 5.84
N LYS A 225 13.29 -6.97 6.57
CA LYS A 225 12.13 -7.21 7.44
C LYS A 225 12.53 -7.04 8.91
N GLY A 226 11.58 -7.08 9.84
CA GLY A 226 11.86 -7.20 11.27
C GLY A 226 12.69 -8.45 11.60
N VAL A 227 13.04 -8.65 12.84
CA VAL A 227 13.80 -9.84 13.25
C VAL A 227 12.89 -11.06 13.27
N ASN A 228 13.45 -12.25 13.01
CA ASN A 228 12.80 -13.53 13.30
C ASN A 228 12.36 -13.56 14.77
N GLY A 229 11.05 -13.41 15.02
CA GLY A 229 10.48 -13.77 16.29
C GLY A 229 10.50 -15.30 16.44
N SER A 230 10.76 -15.78 17.65
CA SER A 230 10.35 -17.16 17.96
C SER A 230 8.82 -17.23 17.98
N LYS A 231 8.24 -18.43 17.98
CA LYS A 231 6.79 -18.56 18.18
C LYS A 231 6.33 -17.98 19.52
N GLU A 232 7.26 -17.78 20.44
CA GLU A 232 7.05 -17.21 21.76
C GLU A 232 7.24 -15.67 21.80
N ASP A 233 8.04 -15.09 20.91
CA ASP A 233 8.24 -13.63 20.81
C ASP A 233 7.62 -13.09 19.51
N LEU A 234 6.40 -12.60 19.63
CA LEU A 234 5.65 -12.00 18.53
C LEU A 234 5.90 -10.49 18.39
N THR A 235 6.86 -9.95 19.12
CA THR A 235 7.15 -8.52 19.16
C THR A 235 7.81 -8.06 17.85
N PRO A 236 7.27 -7.04 17.17
CA PRO A 236 7.94 -6.44 16.01
C PRO A 236 9.32 -5.89 16.39
N LYS A 237 10.24 -5.86 15.41
CA LYS A 237 11.58 -5.27 15.56
C LYS A 237 11.80 -4.22 14.46
N THR A 238 11.05 -3.12 14.54
CA THR A 238 11.02 -2.11 13.46
C THR A 238 12.38 -1.46 13.25
N ASN A 239 13.16 -1.19 14.29
CA ASN A 239 14.51 -0.65 14.16
C ASN A 239 15.44 -1.53 13.32
N ALA A 240 15.31 -2.85 13.40
CA ALA A 240 16.15 -3.78 12.65
C ALA A 240 15.99 -3.65 11.13
N ILE A 241 14.85 -3.20 10.65
CA ILE A 241 14.61 -2.94 9.22
C ILE A 241 15.54 -1.83 8.75
N VAL A 242 15.51 -0.71 9.45
CA VAL A 242 16.35 0.46 9.12
C VAL A 242 17.83 0.17 9.28
N ASP A 243 18.21 -0.53 10.37
CA ASP A 243 19.61 -0.90 10.63
C ASP A 243 20.18 -1.74 9.48
N ARG A 244 19.43 -2.73 8.99
CA ARG A 244 19.89 -3.56 7.87
C ARG A 244 19.86 -2.84 6.53
N THR A 245 18.87 -1.98 6.31
CA THR A 245 18.89 -1.09 5.13
C THR A 245 20.15 -0.24 5.11
N LEU A 246 20.55 0.33 6.25
CA LEU A 246 21.80 1.11 6.35
C LEU A 246 23.05 0.25 6.13
N LEU A 247 23.06 -1.01 6.59
CA LEU A 247 24.16 -1.94 6.28
C LEU A 247 24.31 -2.17 4.76
N VAL A 248 23.19 -2.28 4.04
CA VAL A 248 23.24 -2.38 2.56
C VAL A 248 23.80 -1.10 1.95
N VAL A 249 23.35 0.06 2.41
CA VAL A 249 23.86 1.36 1.93
C VAL A 249 25.36 1.49 2.16
N ASP A 250 25.85 1.12 3.34
CA ASP A 250 27.27 1.21 3.68
C ASP A 250 28.09 0.19 2.89
N TYR A 251 27.59 -1.02 2.70
CA TYR A 251 28.21 -2.04 1.86
C TYR A 251 28.40 -1.54 0.40
N LEU A 252 27.37 -0.92 -0.16
CA LEU A 252 27.46 -0.36 -1.52
C LEU A 252 28.50 0.76 -1.61
N LYS A 253 28.54 1.66 -0.63
CA LYS A 253 29.55 2.74 -0.59
C LYS A 253 30.97 2.21 -0.52
N GLU A 254 31.18 1.14 0.25
CA GLU A 254 32.50 0.55 0.46
C GLU A 254 32.97 -0.30 -0.73
N HIS A 255 32.07 -1.14 -1.29
CA HIS A 255 32.46 -2.17 -2.25
C HIS A 255 32.04 -1.85 -3.69
N HIS A 256 30.99 -1.04 -3.89
CA HIS A 256 30.41 -0.74 -5.21
C HIS A 256 30.08 0.77 -5.34
N PRO A 257 31.06 1.68 -5.27
CA PRO A 257 30.83 3.13 -5.27
C PRO A 257 30.02 3.64 -6.47
N ARG A 258 30.13 2.97 -7.62
CA ARG A 258 29.33 3.30 -8.82
C ARG A 258 27.84 3.08 -8.62
N LEU A 259 27.46 2.13 -7.79
CA LEU A 259 26.06 1.77 -7.52
C LEU A 259 25.51 2.45 -6.27
N ALA A 260 26.36 3.02 -5.42
CA ALA A 260 25.98 3.58 -4.11
C ALA A 260 25.01 4.77 -4.17
N GLY A 261 24.87 5.40 -5.35
CA GLY A 261 23.92 6.50 -5.57
C GLY A 261 22.57 6.07 -6.14
N LEU A 262 22.37 4.79 -6.41
CA LEU A 262 21.12 4.28 -6.94
C LEU A 262 20.01 4.27 -5.88
N PRO A 263 18.74 4.44 -6.28
CA PRO A 263 17.62 4.27 -5.37
C PRO A 263 17.59 2.89 -4.73
N ILE A 264 17.26 2.83 -3.45
CA ILE A 264 17.00 1.58 -2.70
C ILE A 264 15.50 1.39 -2.60
N VAL A 265 15.03 0.20 -2.94
CA VAL A 265 13.63 -0.20 -2.78
C VAL A 265 13.57 -1.37 -1.80
N ASN A 266 12.98 -1.16 -0.63
CA ASN A 266 12.62 -2.26 0.25
C ASN A 266 11.18 -2.70 -0.08
N ASP A 267 11.05 -3.66 -0.94
CA ASP A 267 9.80 -4.08 -1.56
C ASP A 267 9.08 -5.23 -0.84
N GLU A 268 9.67 -5.70 0.27
CA GLU A 268 9.02 -6.54 1.28
C GLU A 268 9.37 -6.07 2.69
N CYS A 269 8.86 -4.93 3.07
CA CYS A 269 9.17 -4.28 4.35
C CYS A 269 8.19 -4.68 5.45
N ASP A 270 8.41 -5.81 6.06
CA ASP A 270 7.57 -6.33 7.14
C ASP A 270 8.09 -5.99 8.53
N PRO A 271 7.22 -5.72 9.51
CA PRO A 271 7.64 -5.53 10.90
C PRO A 271 8.19 -6.81 11.53
N GLN A 272 7.88 -7.98 10.97
CA GLN A 272 8.32 -9.28 11.45
C GLN A 272 8.63 -10.21 10.29
N LEU A 273 9.61 -11.11 10.45
CA LEU A 273 10.02 -12.05 9.44
C LEU A 273 9.14 -13.30 9.44
N GLY A 274 8.83 -13.81 8.23
CA GLY A 274 8.16 -15.10 8.04
C GLY A 274 6.65 -15.04 7.90
N TRP A 275 6.11 -16.17 7.50
CA TRP A 275 4.69 -16.40 7.23
C TRP A 275 3.88 -16.77 8.48
N SER A 276 4.41 -16.56 9.67
CA SER A 276 3.69 -16.86 10.90
C SER A 276 2.54 -15.89 11.10
N ASP A 277 1.49 -16.10 10.37
CA ASP A 277 0.34 -15.25 10.19
C ASP A 277 -0.69 -15.35 11.31
N HIS A 278 -0.25 -15.64 12.51
CA HIS A 278 -1.17 -15.85 13.65
C HIS A 278 -0.93 -14.82 14.75
N HIS A 279 -0.79 -13.56 14.33
CA HIS A 279 -0.63 -12.47 15.29
C HIS A 279 -1.91 -11.67 15.38
N SER A 280 -2.63 -11.82 16.49
CA SER A 280 -3.87 -11.08 16.75
C SER A 280 -3.75 -9.57 16.53
N TRP A 281 -2.55 -9.00 16.64
CA TRP A 281 -2.31 -7.58 16.46
C TRP A 281 -2.35 -7.10 14.99
N HIS A 282 -2.30 -7.97 13.98
CA HIS A 282 -2.44 -7.57 12.57
C HIS A 282 -3.81 -6.94 12.24
N GLY A 283 -4.85 -7.33 12.97
CA GLY A 283 -6.18 -6.74 12.82
C GLY A 283 -6.42 -5.49 13.66
N LYS A 284 -5.49 -5.11 14.54
CA LYS A 284 -5.66 -4.07 15.55
C LYS A 284 -5.05 -2.72 15.18
N ALA A 285 -5.47 -1.68 15.87
CA ALA A 285 -4.87 -0.35 15.81
C ALA A 285 -3.35 -0.37 16.10
N TYR A 286 -2.86 -1.32 16.87
CA TYR A 286 -1.44 -1.55 17.10
C TYR A 286 -0.64 -1.66 15.79
N TYR A 287 -1.17 -2.41 14.80
CA TYR A 287 -0.50 -2.58 13.52
C TYR A 287 -0.43 -1.27 12.72
N ALA A 288 -1.48 -0.46 12.78
CA ALA A 288 -1.46 0.89 12.19
C ALA A 288 -0.36 1.77 12.80
N GLY A 289 -0.19 1.71 14.12
CA GLY A 289 0.90 2.39 14.82
C GLY A 289 2.28 1.89 14.39
N ILE A 290 2.44 0.59 14.20
CA ILE A 290 3.70 -0.04 13.74
C ILE A 290 4.04 0.41 12.31
N ILE A 291 3.09 0.41 11.38
CA ILE A 291 3.31 0.91 10.00
C ILE A 291 3.75 2.38 10.03
N ALA A 292 3.04 3.23 10.76
CA ALA A 292 3.39 4.63 10.88
C ALA A 292 4.78 4.84 11.51
N ARG A 293 5.14 4.03 12.52
CA ARG A 293 6.47 4.02 13.15
C ARG A 293 7.58 3.64 12.17
N ILE A 294 7.37 2.60 11.36
CA ILE A 294 8.33 2.17 10.33
C ILE A 294 8.58 3.33 9.36
N ILE A 295 7.52 3.99 8.89
CA ILE A 295 7.62 5.13 7.97
C ILE A 295 8.39 6.29 8.64
N GLU A 296 8.07 6.64 9.88
CA GLU A 296 8.80 7.69 10.62
C GLU A 296 10.28 7.36 10.78
N GLN A 297 10.61 6.13 11.16
CA GLN A 297 11.99 5.71 11.34
C GLN A 297 12.80 5.80 10.04
N HIS A 298 12.22 5.40 8.90
CA HIS A 298 12.87 5.52 7.60
C HIS A 298 13.03 7.00 7.21
N ASP A 299 12.01 7.82 7.43
CA ASP A 299 12.12 9.26 7.18
C ASP A 299 13.26 9.89 8.01
N ARG A 300 13.29 9.64 9.31
CA ARG A 300 14.26 10.21 10.24
C ARG A 300 15.68 9.71 10.04
N ARG A 301 15.87 8.43 9.71
CA ARG A 301 17.19 7.78 9.71
C ARG A 301 17.79 7.56 8.31
N ILE A 302 16.97 7.59 7.26
CA ILE A 302 17.43 7.36 5.88
C ILE A 302 17.18 8.60 5.02
N ILE A 303 15.93 9.09 4.96
CA ILE A 303 15.53 10.14 4.03
C ILE A 303 16.06 11.52 4.47
N ALA A 304 15.81 11.90 5.72
CA ALA A 304 16.22 13.22 6.23
C ALA A 304 17.76 13.41 6.23
N PRO A 305 18.57 12.40 6.62
CA PRO A 305 20.03 12.47 6.50
C PRO A 305 20.54 12.31 5.06
N LYS A 306 19.67 12.01 4.09
CA LYS A 306 20.03 11.68 2.70
C LYS A 306 21.02 10.51 2.62
N ALA A 307 20.80 9.49 3.45
CA ALA A 307 21.64 8.29 3.45
C ALA A 307 21.49 7.50 2.14
N ALA A 308 20.27 7.44 1.62
CA ALA A 308 19.91 6.88 0.32
C ALA A 308 18.63 7.55 -0.21
N ASP A 309 18.37 7.45 -1.52
CA ASP A 309 17.02 7.58 -2.10
C ASP A 309 16.29 6.27 -1.85
N PHE A 310 15.16 6.33 -1.19
CA PHE A 310 14.52 5.14 -0.62
C PHE A 310 13.03 5.07 -0.97
N THR A 311 12.58 3.89 -1.36
CA THR A 311 11.17 3.54 -1.55
C THR A 311 10.82 2.31 -0.72
N PHE A 312 9.65 2.35 -0.13
CA PHE A 312 9.11 1.32 0.73
C PHE A 312 7.84 0.74 0.10
N LEU A 313 7.74 -0.58 0.06
CA LEU A 313 6.49 -1.29 -0.22
C LEU A 313 6.15 -2.16 0.97
N SER A 314 4.92 -2.10 1.45
CA SER A 314 4.46 -3.03 2.47
C SER A 314 4.35 -4.43 1.86
N ASN A 315 4.68 -5.44 2.62
CA ASN A 315 4.52 -6.83 2.20
C ASN A 315 3.33 -7.45 2.92
N ASP A 316 2.15 -7.02 2.57
CA ASP A 316 0.92 -7.60 3.09
C ASP A 316 0.47 -8.71 2.14
N HIS A 317 1.20 -9.82 2.18
CA HIS A 317 0.92 -10.97 1.32
C HIS A 317 -0.57 -11.22 1.23
N ALA A 318 -1.05 -11.10 -0.01
CA ALA A 318 -2.36 -11.49 -0.43
C ALA A 318 -3.54 -10.76 0.18
N PHE A 319 -3.42 -9.59 0.63
CA PHE A 319 -4.49 -8.63 0.89
C PHE A 319 -5.71 -9.14 1.67
N ILE A 320 -6.15 -10.38 1.53
CA ILE A 320 -7.32 -10.97 2.18
C ILE A 320 -6.99 -12.16 3.07
N GLY A 321 -7.56 -12.15 4.29
CA GLY A 321 -7.43 -13.24 5.23
C GLY A 321 -8.21 -12.98 6.51
N GLY A 322 -8.02 -13.81 7.52
CA GLY A 322 -8.57 -13.60 8.86
C GLY A 322 -7.97 -12.37 9.55
N TRP A 323 -8.59 -11.94 10.63
CA TRP A 323 -8.12 -10.77 11.40
C TRP A 323 -6.68 -10.89 11.86
N GLY A 324 -6.25 -12.07 12.31
CA GLY A 324 -4.90 -12.32 12.80
C GLY A 324 -3.85 -12.57 11.71
N GLN A 325 -4.25 -12.57 10.43
CA GLN A 325 -3.32 -12.77 9.32
C GLN A 325 -2.72 -11.45 8.86
N ARG A 326 -1.52 -11.51 8.28
CA ARG A 326 -0.80 -10.37 7.72
C ARG A 326 -1.40 -9.98 6.36
N THR A 327 -2.57 -9.36 6.42
CA THR A 327 -3.34 -8.88 5.27
C THR A 327 -3.94 -7.53 5.60
N ILE A 328 -4.29 -6.77 4.59
CA ILE A 328 -4.88 -5.43 4.74
C ILE A 328 -6.40 -5.45 4.76
N PHE A 329 -7.01 -6.61 4.47
CA PHE A 329 -8.45 -6.83 4.59
C PHE A 329 -8.75 -8.06 5.45
N ALA A 330 -9.82 -7.98 6.25
CA ALA A 330 -10.48 -9.13 6.82
C ALA A 330 -11.54 -9.61 5.83
N TYR A 331 -11.49 -10.90 5.52
CA TYR A 331 -12.37 -11.55 4.56
C TYR A 331 -13.44 -12.39 5.27
N PHE A 332 -14.65 -12.25 4.81
CA PHE A 332 -15.80 -13.04 5.20
C PHE A 332 -16.40 -13.66 3.93
N GLY A 333 -16.34 -14.97 3.81
CA GLY A 333 -16.83 -15.68 2.64
C GLY A 333 -16.42 -17.15 2.64
N PRO A 334 -16.86 -17.95 1.67
CA PRO A 334 -16.65 -19.41 1.68
C PRO A 334 -15.29 -19.85 1.16
N ARG A 335 -14.47 -18.94 0.61
CA ARG A 335 -13.21 -19.30 -0.06
C ARG A 335 -12.02 -19.24 0.88
N ASN A 336 -11.05 -20.14 0.68
CA ASN A 336 -9.79 -20.14 1.43
C ASN A 336 -8.63 -19.71 0.53
N PHE A 337 -8.27 -18.44 0.59
CA PHE A 337 -7.16 -17.89 -0.17
C PHE A 337 -5.79 -18.22 0.44
N THR A 338 -5.71 -18.54 1.72
CA THR A 338 -4.45 -18.82 2.42
C THR A 338 -3.70 -19.98 1.77
N LYS A 339 -4.41 -21.01 1.34
CA LYS A 339 -3.78 -22.16 0.68
C LYS A 339 -3.16 -21.78 -0.66
N ALA A 340 -3.88 -21.04 -1.50
CA ALA A 340 -3.41 -20.57 -2.79
C ALA A 340 -2.15 -19.69 -2.64
N GLN A 341 -2.11 -18.86 -1.60
CA GLN A 341 -0.98 -18.01 -1.27
C GLN A 341 0.25 -18.82 -0.88
N TRP A 342 0.10 -19.82 -0.02
CA TRP A 342 1.20 -20.70 0.40
C TRP A 342 1.78 -21.54 -0.72
N GLU A 343 0.92 -22.09 -1.57
CA GLU A 343 1.33 -22.96 -2.67
C GLU A 343 1.88 -22.15 -3.85
N HIS A 344 1.69 -20.82 -3.88
CA HIS A 344 1.97 -19.93 -5.01
C HIS A 344 1.44 -20.47 -6.33
N LYS A 345 0.34 -21.22 -6.26
CA LYS A 345 -0.31 -21.88 -7.38
C LYS A 345 -1.81 -21.84 -7.20
N THR A 346 -2.47 -21.36 -8.22
CA THR A 346 -3.91 -21.51 -8.37
C THR A 346 -4.16 -22.30 -9.63
N ASP A 347 -5.04 -23.28 -9.57
CA ASP A 347 -5.50 -23.94 -10.78
C ASP A 347 -6.31 -22.94 -11.61
N LEU A 348 -5.76 -22.55 -12.75
CA LEU A 348 -6.40 -21.59 -13.66
C LEU A 348 -7.80 -22.05 -14.10
N GLY A 349 -8.07 -23.37 -14.06
CA GLY A 349 -9.39 -23.93 -14.35
C GLY A 349 -10.44 -23.69 -13.25
N THR A 350 -10.01 -23.31 -12.05
CA THR A 350 -10.89 -23.03 -10.90
C THR A 350 -11.10 -21.54 -10.63
N LEU A 351 -10.47 -20.66 -11.41
CA LEU A 351 -10.62 -19.22 -11.27
C LEU A 351 -12.07 -18.78 -11.56
N VAL A 352 -12.63 -18.03 -10.65
CA VAL A 352 -13.92 -17.38 -10.84
C VAL A 352 -13.65 -15.94 -11.31
N THR A 353 -13.80 -15.70 -12.59
CA THR A 353 -13.53 -14.37 -13.19
C THR A 353 -14.80 -13.56 -13.45
N ASP A 354 -15.96 -14.17 -13.26
CA ASP A 354 -17.27 -13.55 -13.41
C ASP A 354 -17.84 -13.22 -12.04
N VAL A 355 -18.13 -11.95 -11.79
CA VAL A 355 -18.71 -11.47 -10.53
C VAL A 355 -20.04 -12.16 -10.23
N ASP A 356 -20.85 -12.45 -11.25
CA ASP A 356 -22.15 -13.12 -11.05
C ASP A 356 -22.00 -14.61 -10.72
N ALA A 357 -20.86 -15.22 -11.01
CA ALA A 357 -20.53 -16.60 -10.65
C ALA A 357 -19.79 -16.70 -9.31
N ALA A 358 -19.30 -15.58 -8.76
CA ALA A 358 -18.60 -15.58 -7.48
C ALA A 358 -19.54 -15.89 -6.32
N PRO A 359 -19.11 -16.70 -5.34
CA PRO A 359 -19.87 -16.85 -4.11
C PRO A 359 -19.92 -15.50 -3.37
N PRO A 360 -21.01 -15.22 -2.64
CA PRO A 360 -21.12 -13.99 -1.84
C PRO A 360 -19.98 -13.84 -0.83
N PHE A 361 -19.48 -12.61 -0.68
CA PHE A 361 -18.40 -12.29 0.24
C PHE A 361 -18.51 -10.86 0.79
N ASP A 362 -17.82 -10.60 1.89
CA ASP A 362 -17.61 -9.26 2.45
C ASP A 362 -16.15 -9.03 2.77
N LEU A 363 -15.70 -7.81 2.56
CA LEU A 363 -14.35 -7.33 2.91
C LEU A 363 -14.46 -6.17 3.90
N ILE A 364 -13.61 -6.19 4.92
CA ILE A 364 -13.47 -5.09 5.88
C ILE A 364 -12.02 -4.61 5.88
N LYS A 365 -11.79 -3.32 5.67
CA LYS A 365 -10.44 -2.70 5.77
C LYS A 365 -9.92 -2.91 7.18
N LYS A 366 -8.69 -3.39 7.31
CA LYS A 366 -7.98 -3.42 8.60
C LYS A 366 -7.31 -2.07 8.89
N PRO A 367 -7.01 -1.76 10.15
CA PRO A 367 -6.32 -0.53 10.54
C PRO A 367 -5.00 -0.29 9.80
N GLY A 368 -4.31 -1.36 9.36
CA GLY A 368 -3.12 -1.25 8.52
C GLY A 368 -3.36 -0.49 7.22
N LEU A 369 -4.40 -0.82 6.47
CA LEU A 369 -4.76 -0.08 5.24
C LEU A 369 -5.22 1.35 5.56
N THR A 370 -6.04 1.51 6.60
CA THR A 370 -6.54 2.84 7.00
C THR A 370 -5.42 3.74 7.51
N SER A 371 -4.32 3.18 8.08
CA SER A 371 -3.13 3.99 8.41
C SER A 371 -2.44 4.57 7.17
N MET A 372 -2.36 3.79 6.08
CA MET A 372 -1.85 4.27 4.80
C MET A 372 -2.76 5.37 4.21
N GLU A 373 -4.07 5.23 4.41
CA GLU A 373 -5.06 6.25 4.03
C GLU A 373 -4.83 7.59 4.77
N LEU A 374 -4.63 7.56 6.09
CA LEU A 374 -4.32 8.75 6.88
C LEU A 374 -2.96 9.36 6.51
N LEU A 375 -1.91 8.56 6.42
CA LEU A 375 -0.57 9.01 6.05
C LEU A 375 -0.54 9.62 4.64
N ALA A 376 -1.40 9.15 3.74
CA ALA A 376 -1.53 9.70 2.40
C ALA A 376 -2.06 11.14 2.37
N THR A 377 -2.66 11.63 3.47
CA THR A 377 -3.09 13.04 3.60
C THR A 377 -1.93 13.99 3.93
N LEU A 378 -0.73 13.49 4.22
CA LEU A 378 0.45 14.33 4.43
C LEU A 378 0.76 15.15 3.16
N GLY A 379 1.30 16.35 3.37
CA GLY A 379 1.70 17.28 2.31
C GLY A 379 3.01 16.87 1.62
N ASP A 380 3.55 17.79 0.85
CA ASP A 380 4.75 17.59 0.00
C ASP A 380 6.04 18.21 0.55
N THR A 381 5.97 18.88 1.70
CA THR A 381 7.10 19.63 2.26
C THR A 381 7.15 19.44 3.77
N VAL A 382 8.28 18.97 4.31
CA VAL A 382 8.47 18.84 5.76
C VAL A 382 8.63 20.19 6.41
N CYS A 383 7.88 20.44 7.49
CA CYS A 383 7.98 21.63 8.33
C CYS A 383 8.99 21.45 9.46
N LYS A 384 9.55 22.57 9.94
CA LYS A 384 10.38 22.55 11.14
C LYS A 384 9.54 22.22 12.37
N VAL A 385 10.11 21.40 13.26
CA VAL A 385 9.52 20.99 14.52
C VAL A 385 10.47 21.28 15.69
N THR A 386 9.90 21.70 16.81
CA THR A 386 10.59 21.72 18.11
C THR A 386 9.68 21.11 19.15
N ALA A 387 10.24 20.48 20.18
CA ALA A 387 9.46 19.90 21.27
C ALA A 387 10.13 20.12 22.62
N GLU A 388 9.32 20.27 23.68
CA GLU A 388 9.75 20.38 25.06
C GLU A 388 8.87 19.49 25.95
N PRO A 389 9.44 18.43 26.59
CA PRO A 389 10.80 17.94 26.39
C PRO A 389 11.05 17.46 24.94
N PRO A 390 12.32 17.32 24.51
CA PRO A 390 12.65 16.77 23.19
C PRO A 390 12.00 15.40 22.99
N LEU A 391 11.50 15.13 21.79
CA LEU A 391 10.92 13.83 21.46
C LEU A 391 12.01 12.74 21.45
N ALA A 392 11.69 11.59 21.99
CA ALA A 392 12.56 10.42 22.03
C ALA A 392 11.81 9.18 21.44
N PRO A 393 11.52 9.17 20.12
CA PRO A 393 10.63 8.17 19.51
C PRO A 393 11.11 6.73 19.71
N ASP A 394 12.41 6.51 19.86
CA ASP A 394 12.96 5.17 20.09
C ASP A 394 12.83 4.70 21.56
N GLN A 395 12.49 5.62 22.50
CA GLN A 395 12.34 5.34 23.92
C GLN A 395 10.87 5.32 24.37
N ASP A 396 10.14 6.40 24.09
CA ASP A 396 8.74 6.58 24.51
C ASP A 396 7.72 6.31 23.41
N GLY A 397 8.18 6.20 22.16
CA GLY A 397 7.36 5.89 21.00
C GLY A 397 6.57 7.07 20.45
N LEU A 398 6.66 8.27 21.03
CA LEU A 398 6.00 9.46 20.50
C LEU A 398 6.84 10.10 19.42
N ALA A 399 6.28 10.19 18.21
CA ALA A 399 6.92 10.78 17.04
C ALA A 399 5.96 11.69 16.28
N ILE A 400 6.51 12.48 15.36
CA ILE A 400 5.74 13.44 14.54
C ILE A 400 6.27 13.50 13.12
N LEU A 401 5.36 13.52 12.14
CA LEU A 401 5.64 13.83 10.74
C LEU A 401 4.84 15.10 10.35
N PRO A 402 5.44 16.28 10.43
CA PRO A 402 4.77 17.54 10.10
C PRO A 402 5.02 17.93 8.66
N THR A 403 3.96 18.16 7.89
CA THR A 403 4.07 18.55 6.49
C THR A 403 3.18 19.74 6.16
N ARG A 404 3.63 20.55 5.20
CA ARG A 404 2.85 21.64 4.61
C ARG A 404 2.05 21.12 3.43
N LEU A 405 0.78 21.49 3.40
CA LEU A 405 -0.13 21.21 2.29
C LEU A 405 0.03 22.25 1.16
N PRO A 406 -0.22 21.88 -0.09
CA PRO A 406 -0.48 22.85 -1.14
C PRO A 406 -1.60 23.79 -0.72
N GLY A 407 -1.43 25.09 -0.92
CA GLY A 407 -2.42 26.09 -0.50
C GLY A 407 -2.26 26.67 0.92
N GLY A 408 -1.21 26.29 1.67
CA GLY A 408 -0.76 26.97 2.88
C GLY A 408 -1.26 26.39 4.22
N GLY A 409 -1.91 25.24 4.22
CA GLY A 409 -2.26 24.49 5.42
C GLY A 409 -1.16 23.51 5.84
N VAL A 410 -1.41 22.75 6.89
CA VAL A 410 -0.53 21.67 7.36
C VAL A 410 -1.29 20.37 7.57
N SER A 411 -0.59 19.27 7.37
CA SER A 411 -1.03 17.94 7.73
C SER A 411 0.06 17.27 8.56
N ILE A 412 -0.28 16.81 9.75
CA ILE A 412 0.66 16.40 10.78
C ILE A 412 0.22 15.03 11.30
N SER A 413 1.08 14.03 11.19
CA SER A 413 0.87 12.74 11.87
C SER A 413 1.54 12.76 13.24
N LEU A 414 0.77 12.59 14.31
CA LEU A 414 1.25 12.25 15.63
C LEU A 414 1.17 10.73 15.77
N ILE A 415 2.32 10.10 15.95
CA ILE A 415 2.48 8.65 16.04
C ILE A 415 2.88 8.30 17.45
N HIS A 416 2.13 7.42 18.11
CA HIS A 416 2.52 6.90 19.43
C HIS A 416 2.53 5.37 19.35
N SER A 417 3.71 4.81 19.14
CA SER A 417 3.89 3.38 18.88
C SER A 417 5.25 2.88 19.37
N VAL A 418 5.27 1.67 19.93
CA VAL A 418 6.48 0.98 20.39
C VAL A 418 6.46 -0.48 19.96
N ASP A 419 7.64 -1.09 19.84
CA ASP A 419 7.80 -2.52 19.56
C ASP A 419 7.45 -3.37 20.81
N ALA A 420 6.21 -3.21 21.33
CA ALA A 420 5.75 -3.92 22.52
C ALA A 420 4.23 -4.08 22.48
N ILE A 421 3.77 -5.29 22.24
CA ILE A 421 2.38 -5.62 21.88
C ILE A 421 1.36 -5.22 22.97
N ASN A 422 1.71 -5.37 24.25
CA ASN A 422 0.80 -5.18 25.38
C ASN A 422 1.04 -3.88 26.14
N ARG A 423 1.71 -2.92 25.51
CA ARG A 423 2.00 -1.64 26.15
C ARG A 423 0.90 -0.63 25.81
N SER A 424 0.33 -0.06 26.85
CA SER A 424 -0.64 1.03 26.74
C SER A 424 -0.18 2.25 27.55
N GLY A 425 -0.75 3.39 27.21
CA GLY A 425 -0.45 4.66 27.87
C GLY A 425 -1.13 5.83 27.19
N ARG A 426 -0.92 7.04 27.70
CA ARG A 426 -1.40 8.28 27.10
C ARG A 426 -0.38 9.38 27.36
N THR A 427 -0.14 10.19 26.34
CA THR A 427 0.70 11.39 26.44
C THR A 427 -0.12 12.62 26.12
N ALA A 428 -0.18 13.58 27.06
CA ALA A 428 -0.82 14.86 26.81
C ALA A 428 0.11 15.74 25.95
N VAL A 429 -0.33 16.12 24.78
CA VAL A 429 0.40 16.96 23.83
C VAL A 429 -0.30 18.29 23.70
N ARG A 430 0.45 19.39 23.80
CA ARG A 430 0.04 20.68 23.30
C ARG A 430 0.74 20.92 21.98
N LEU A 431 -0.03 20.84 20.89
CA LEU A 431 0.45 21.12 19.54
C LEU A 431 0.19 22.58 19.19
N GLU A 432 1.25 23.29 18.84
CA GLU A 432 1.21 24.66 18.34
C GLU A 432 1.68 24.66 16.89
N VAL A 433 0.93 25.31 16.01
CA VAL A 433 1.26 25.48 14.59
C VAL A 433 1.43 26.95 14.32
N ASP A 434 2.66 27.35 14.02
CA ASP A 434 3.06 28.72 13.69
C ASP A 434 3.22 28.91 12.18
N GLY A 435 3.26 30.15 11.74
CA GLY A 435 3.54 30.53 10.35
C GLY A 435 2.38 30.25 9.40
N LEU A 436 1.18 30.12 9.92
CA LEU A 436 -0.05 30.04 9.12
C LEU A 436 -0.42 31.39 8.53
N VAL A 437 -1.14 31.39 7.43
CA VAL A 437 -1.72 32.63 6.86
C VAL A 437 -2.80 33.15 7.81
N PRO A 438 -2.85 34.46 8.15
CA PRO A 438 -3.95 34.99 8.93
C PRO A 438 -5.31 34.76 8.26
N GLY A 439 -6.34 34.48 9.07
CA GLY A 439 -7.70 34.24 8.61
C GLY A 439 -8.32 32.98 9.21
N ARG A 440 -9.46 32.57 8.66
CA ARG A 440 -10.20 31.39 9.13
C ARG A 440 -9.53 30.12 8.70
N HIS A 441 -9.40 29.18 9.62
CA HIS A 441 -8.88 27.86 9.38
C HIS A 441 -9.85 26.78 9.89
N ALA A 442 -9.87 25.65 9.23
CA ALA A 442 -10.52 24.44 9.75
C ALA A 442 -9.47 23.52 10.36
N LEU A 443 -9.74 23.05 11.57
CA LEU A 443 -8.97 22.06 12.29
C LEU A 443 -9.73 20.73 12.29
N CYS A 444 -9.15 19.70 11.70
CA CYS A 444 -9.69 18.36 11.60
C CYS A 444 -8.72 17.38 12.25
N LEU A 445 -9.21 16.53 13.16
CA LEU A 445 -8.47 15.46 13.81
C LEU A 445 -9.08 14.11 13.47
N LEU A 446 -8.31 13.25 12.82
CA LEU A 446 -8.67 11.88 12.51
C LEU A 446 -7.78 10.94 13.33
N ARG A 447 -8.30 9.78 13.74
CA ARG A 447 -7.56 8.89 14.62
C ARG A 447 -7.80 7.41 14.34
N ILE A 448 -6.71 6.65 14.53
CA ILE A 448 -6.73 5.20 14.69
C ILE A 448 -6.14 4.88 16.06
N ASP A 449 -6.92 4.27 16.93
CA ASP A 449 -6.51 3.74 18.24
C ASP A 449 -7.46 2.62 18.68
N GLU A 450 -7.42 2.22 19.94
CA GLU A 450 -8.27 1.15 20.47
C GLU A 450 -9.78 1.48 20.42
N GLU A 451 -10.14 2.77 20.43
CA GLU A 451 -11.54 3.23 20.42
C GLU A 451 -12.01 3.68 19.02
N PHE A 452 -11.10 4.23 18.22
CA PHE A 452 -11.42 4.84 16.93
C PHE A 452 -10.80 4.08 15.77
N THR A 453 -11.57 3.88 14.71
CA THR A 453 -11.10 3.23 13.47
C THR A 453 -10.53 1.82 13.72
N ASN A 454 -11.25 1.03 14.50
CA ASN A 454 -10.82 -0.30 14.94
C ASN A 454 -11.93 -1.36 14.75
N PRO A 455 -12.17 -1.79 13.50
CA PRO A 455 -13.26 -2.71 13.20
C PRO A 455 -13.09 -4.09 13.84
N MET A 456 -11.86 -4.53 14.11
CA MET A 456 -11.63 -5.81 14.78
C MET A 456 -12.19 -5.81 16.21
N GLU A 457 -11.96 -4.75 16.98
CA GLU A 457 -12.50 -4.66 18.36
C GLU A 457 -14.03 -4.55 18.36
N VAL A 458 -14.60 -3.84 17.36
CA VAL A 458 -16.06 -3.83 17.15
C VAL A 458 -16.58 -5.25 16.92
N TRP A 459 -15.91 -6.05 16.10
CA TRP A 459 -16.28 -7.45 15.85
C TRP A 459 -16.11 -8.31 17.10
N GLU A 460 -14.96 -8.18 17.80
CA GLU A 460 -14.70 -8.94 19.03
C GLU A 460 -15.74 -8.68 20.12
N ALA A 461 -16.26 -7.46 20.22
CA ALA A 461 -17.31 -7.11 21.17
C ALA A 461 -18.68 -7.71 20.82
N GLN A 462 -18.94 -8.04 19.56
CA GLN A 462 -20.25 -8.45 19.05
C GLN A 462 -20.35 -9.94 18.73
N ARG A 463 -19.22 -10.60 18.41
CA ARG A 463 -19.21 -12.00 17.99
C ARG A 463 -19.57 -12.96 19.14
N ASP A 464 -20.04 -14.14 18.79
CA ASP A 464 -20.21 -15.24 19.73
C ASP A 464 -18.85 -15.67 20.31
N GLN A 465 -18.58 -15.30 21.55
CA GLN A 465 -17.35 -15.61 22.28
C GLN A 465 -17.19 -17.12 22.59
N SER A 466 -18.26 -17.91 22.48
CA SER A 466 -18.19 -19.37 22.65
C SER A 466 -17.52 -20.08 21.47
N ASN A 467 -17.38 -19.40 20.33
CA ASN A 467 -16.66 -19.90 19.17
C ASN A 467 -15.25 -19.26 19.05
N PRO A 468 -14.18 -19.96 19.45
CA PRO A 468 -12.81 -19.40 19.46
C PRO A 468 -12.22 -19.20 18.06
N ARG A 469 -12.87 -19.66 17.00
CA ARG A 469 -12.32 -19.70 15.64
C ARG A 469 -12.28 -18.34 14.92
N GLY A 470 -12.99 -17.32 15.40
CA GLY A 470 -13.25 -16.09 14.66
C GLY A 470 -12.03 -15.20 14.29
N LEU A 471 -10.87 -15.37 14.95
CA LEU A 471 -9.71 -14.50 14.75
C LEU A 471 -8.72 -14.98 13.69
N PHE A 472 -8.53 -16.29 13.60
CA PHE A 472 -7.47 -16.90 12.83
C PHE A 472 -7.95 -17.84 11.73
N GLU A 473 -9.20 -18.30 11.82
CA GLU A 473 -9.76 -19.09 10.75
C GLU A 473 -10.05 -18.17 9.57
N PRO A 474 -9.42 -18.39 8.44
CA PRO A 474 -9.83 -17.70 7.25
C PRO A 474 -11.18 -18.23 6.85
N VAL A 475 -12.08 -17.34 6.43
CA VAL A 475 -13.01 -17.74 5.40
C VAL A 475 -14.03 -18.81 5.76
N GLY A 476 -15.27 -18.43 5.79
CA GLY A 476 -16.40 -19.36 5.88
C GLY A 476 -16.62 -20.03 7.22
N ALA A 477 -15.73 -19.79 8.19
CA ALA A 477 -15.93 -20.30 9.54
C ALA A 477 -16.95 -19.42 10.29
N PRO A 478 -18.03 -19.98 10.82
CA PRO A 478 -18.91 -19.26 11.72
C PRO A 478 -18.16 -18.86 13.02
N PRO A 479 -18.53 -17.76 13.68
CA PRO A 479 -19.64 -16.89 13.32
C PRO A 479 -19.29 -15.88 12.23
N GLN A 480 -20.25 -15.61 11.36
CA GLN A 480 -20.13 -14.49 10.41
C GLN A 480 -21.00 -13.34 10.91
N PRO A 481 -20.61 -12.07 10.65
CA PRO A 481 -21.44 -10.92 10.96
C PRO A 481 -22.79 -10.98 10.25
N ASP A 482 -23.85 -10.56 10.90
CA ASP A 482 -25.12 -10.25 10.25
C ASP A 482 -25.03 -8.88 9.53
N GLU A 483 -26.12 -8.49 8.85
CA GLU A 483 -26.16 -7.24 8.08
C GLU A 483 -25.92 -5.99 8.94
N ALA A 484 -26.50 -5.95 10.15
CA ALA A 484 -26.34 -4.82 11.07
C ALA A 484 -24.90 -4.74 11.60
N GLN A 485 -24.32 -5.89 11.92
CA GLN A 485 -22.91 -6.00 12.35
C GLN A 485 -21.95 -5.58 11.21
N PHE A 486 -22.19 -6.02 9.96
CA PHE A 486 -21.40 -5.52 8.82
C PHE A 486 -21.52 -4.02 8.65
N ALA A 487 -22.71 -3.42 8.82
CA ALA A 487 -22.86 -1.98 8.74
C ALA A 487 -22.03 -1.23 9.82
N GLU A 488 -21.91 -1.80 11.02
CA GLU A 488 -21.06 -1.25 12.07
C GLU A 488 -19.58 -1.42 11.76
N LEU A 489 -19.14 -2.60 11.28
CA LEU A 489 -17.77 -2.84 10.86
C LEU A 489 -17.32 -1.89 9.74
N ARG A 490 -18.21 -1.65 8.76
CA ARG A 490 -17.95 -0.72 7.67
C ARG A 490 -17.89 0.75 8.11
N ARG A 491 -18.60 1.11 9.16
CA ARG A 491 -18.41 2.43 9.80
C ARG A 491 -17.08 2.51 10.56
N ALA A 492 -16.73 1.46 11.29
CA ALA A 492 -15.53 1.42 12.12
C ALA A 492 -14.22 1.30 11.31
N GLN A 493 -14.28 0.85 10.06
CA GLN A 493 -13.12 0.77 9.18
C GLN A 493 -12.68 2.13 8.61
N GLU A 494 -13.58 3.12 8.59
CA GLU A 494 -13.29 4.44 8.03
C GLU A 494 -12.61 5.35 9.04
N PRO A 495 -11.72 6.27 8.59
CA PRO A 495 -11.06 7.22 9.49
C PRO A 495 -12.06 8.03 10.31
N ALA A 496 -12.02 7.87 11.62
CA ALA A 496 -12.94 8.53 12.53
C ALA A 496 -12.45 9.93 12.91
N LEU A 497 -13.37 10.90 12.85
CA LEU A 497 -13.15 12.22 13.44
C LEU A 497 -13.13 12.10 14.97
N LEU A 498 -12.05 12.54 15.62
CA LEU A 498 -11.94 12.59 17.07
C LEU A 498 -12.95 13.58 17.68
N HIS A 499 -13.18 14.68 16.99
CA HIS A 499 -14.18 15.71 17.32
C HIS A 499 -14.78 16.29 16.04
N PRO A 500 -15.94 16.97 16.09
CA PRO A 500 -16.41 17.77 14.98
C PRO A 500 -15.34 18.75 14.51
N ILE A 501 -15.29 19.02 13.21
CA ILE A 501 -14.33 19.98 12.64
C ILE A 501 -14.53 21.35 13.31
N SER A 502 -13.45 21.91 13.83
CA SER A 502 -13.44 23.21 14.47
C SER A 502 -13.01 24.30 13.50
N ILE A 503 -13.76 25.38 13.44
CA ILE A 503 -13.36 26.57 12.69
C ILE A 503 -12.70 27.56 13.67
N VAL A 504 -11.46 27.92 13.37
CA VAL A 504 -10.62 28.76 14.25
C VAL A 504 -10.17 29.98 13.48
N ASP A 505 -10.28 31.15 14.11
CA ASP A 505 -9.71 32.39 13.58
C ASP A 505 -8.23 32.48 13.98
N CYS A 506 -7.37 32.51 12.96
CA CYS A 506 -5.93 32.58 13.11
C CYS A 506 -5.45 34.01 12.86
N GLU A 507 -5.55 34.90 13.87
CA GLU A 507 -5.21 36.32 13.71
C GLU A 507 -3.70 36.57 13.69
N GLU A 508 -2.93 35.82 14.50
CA GLU A 508 -1.48 35.97 14.67
C GLU A 508 -0.66 34.94 13.93
N GLY A 509 -1.26 34.20 13.00
CA GLY A 509 -0.56 33.11 12.28
C GLY A 509 -0.27 31.86 13.13
N ARG A 510 -0.99 31.69 14.27
CA ARG A 510 -0.82 30.58 15.21
C ARG A 510 -2.14 29.93 15.56
N ILE A 511 -2.11 28.58 15.60
CA ILE A 511 -3.19 27.76 16.14
C ILE A 511 -2.61 26.83 17.21
N SER A 512 -3.32 26.64 18.30
CA SER A 512 -2.95 25.69 19.38
C SER A 512 -4.09 24.72 19.63
N VAL A 513 -3.73 23.45 19.85
CA VAL A 513 -4.67 22.39 20.23
C VAL A 513 -4.06 21.47 21.28
N ASP A 514 -4.85 21.10 22.28
CA ASP A 514 -4.49 20.11 23.28
C ASP A 514 -5.02 18.75 22.82
N ILE A 515 -4.13 17.75 22.73
CA ILE A 515 -4.45 16.42 22.23
C ILE A 515 -3.96 15.40 23.26
N ASP A 516 -4.82 14.49 23.67
CA ASP A 516 -4.44 13.31 24.41
C ASP A 516 -4.12 12.20 23.41
N VAL A 517 -2.86 11.75 23.34
CA VAL A 517 -2.34 10.81 22.34
C VAL A 517 -2.15 9.43 22.98
N PRO A 518 -3.07 8.48 22.73
CA PRO A 518 -2.97 7.12 23.25
C PRO A 518 -1.76 6.35 22.69
N LEU A 519 -1.34 5.33 23.41
CA LEU A 519 -0.40 4.30 22.94
C LEU A 519 -1.14 2.95 22.91
N PRO A 520 -1.28 2.28 21.77
CA PRO A 520 -0.87 2.71 20.42
C PRO A 520 -1.86 3.69 19.77
N SER A 521 -1.37 4.59 18.93
CA SER A 521 -2.25 5.42 18.07
C SER A 521 -1.53 6.04 16.88
N LEU A 522 -2.31 6.39 15.86
CA LEU A 522 -1.97 7.33 14.80
C LEU A 522 -3.04 8.43 14.79
N THR A 523 -2.66 9.66 15.09
CA THR A 523 -3.54 10.81 15.04
C THR A 523 -3.11 11.76 13.93
N GLN A 524 -4.00 12.00 12.97
CA GLN A 524 -3.79 12.94 11.88
C GLN A 524 -4.42 14.28 12.21
N VAL A 525 -3.62 15.33 12.24
CA VAL A 525 -4.05 16.71 12.47
C VAL A 525 -3.95 17.47 11.15
N ILE A 526 -5.07 17.93 10.62
CA ILE A 526 -5.13 18.67 9.36
C ILE A 526 -5.65 20.08 9.67
N VAL A 527 -4.86 21.08 9.30
CA VAL A 527 -5.22 22.48 9.40
C VAL A 527 -5.22 23.09 8.01
N VAL A 528 -6.35 23.57 7.54
CA VAL A 528 -6.48 24.15 6.20
C VAL A 528 -7.08 25.55 6.27
N PRO A 529 -6.51 26.54 5.52
CA PRO A 529 -7.08 27.88 5.42
C PRO A 529 -8.40 27.86 4.64
N ASP A 530 -9.25 28.84 4.89
CA ASP A 530 -10.48 29.06 4.13
C ASP A 530 -10.16 29.58 2.72
N SER A 531 -10.33 28.74 1.71
CA SER A 531 -10.11 29.11 0.31
C SER A 531 -11.19 30.05 -0.24
N GLY A 532 -12.33 30.19 0.44
CA GLY A 532 -13.49 30.96 -0.04
C GLY A 532 -14.27 30.30 -1.18
N ALA A 533 -13.77 29.19 -1.77
CA ALA A 533 -14.36 28.51 -2.91
C ALA A 533 -14.70 27.04 -2.59
N PRO A 534 -15.73 26.46 -3.20
CA PRO A 534 -16.00 25.03 -3.09
C PRO A 534 -14.87 24.20 -3.74
N PRO A 535 -14.69 22.93 -3.33
CA PRO A 535 -13.72 22.03 -3.95
C PRO A 535 -14.13 21.70 -5.39
N ALA A 536 -13.15 21.26 -6.20
CA ALA A 536 -13.41 20.75 -7.55
C ALA A 536 -14.23 19.46 -7.48
N ALA A 537 -15.05 19.22 -8.49
CA ALA A 537 -15.87 18.02 -8.58
C ALA A 537 -15.00 16.79 -8.85
N PRO A 538 -15.32 15.63 -8.25
CA PRO A 538 -14.76 14.35 -8.64
C PRO A 538 -15.06 14.02 -10.09
N THR A 539 -14.31 13.10 -10.69
CA THR A 539 -14.49 12.64 -12.06
C THR A 539 -14.44 11.12 -12.16
N GLY A 540 -14.92 10.55 -13.27
CA GLY A 540 -14.72 9.14 -13.60
C GLY A 540 -15.37 8.19 -12.59
N LEU A 541 -16.58 8.47 -12.12
CA LEU A 541 -17.30 7.57 -11.21
C LEU A 541 -17.65 6.26 -11.91
N VAL A 542 -17.09 5.16 -11.40
CA VAL A 542 -17.38 3.78 -11.79
C VAL A 542 -18.19 3.11 -10.70
N VAL A 543 -19.13 2.26 -11.09
CA VAL A 543 -19.98 1.48 -10.17
C VAL A 543 -19.95 0.02 -10.59
N GLU A 544 -19.49 -0.85 -9.69
CA GLU A 544 -19.41 -2.29 -9.91
C GLU A 544 -20.38 -3.02 -8.99
N ARG A 545 -20.96 -4.12 -9.48
CA ARG A 545 -21.90 -4.96 -8.74
C ARG A 545 -21.15 -6.07 -8.05
N TYR A 546 -21.51 -6.34 -6.79
CA TYR A 546 -21.08 -7.49 -6.02
C TYR A 546 -22.23 -8.08 -5.22
N LEU A 547 -22.05 -9.32 -4.73
CA LEU A 547 -22.96 -9.96 -3.79
C LEU A 547 -22.26 -10.11 -2.43
N GLY A 548 -22.79 -9.44 -1.42
CA GLY A 548 -22.41 -9.64 -0.03
C GLY A 548 -23.03 -10.91 0.56
N LEU A 549 -22.50 -11.34 1.70
CA LEU A 549 -23.02 -12.50 2.43
C LEU A 549 -24.52 -12.40 2.66
N GLY A 550 -25.21 -13.53 2.55
CA GLY A 550 -26.69 -13.56 2.56
C GLY A 550 -27.32 -13.16 1.23
N GLY A 551 -26.54 -12.95 0.17
CA GLY A 551 -27.03 -12.59 -1.17
C GLY A 551 -27.43 -11.12 -1.29
N ARG A 552 -26.91 -10.24 -0.43
CA ARG A 552 -27.18 -8.80 -0.51
C ARG A 552 -26.59 -8.20 -1.78
N GLU A 553 -27.37 -7.38 -2.47
CA GLU A 553 -26.87 -6.57 -3.57
C GLU A 553 -25.97 -5.46 -3.04
N GLU A 554 -24.75 -5.40 -3.54
CA GLU A 554 -23.75 -4.40 -3.17
C GLU A 554 -23.24 -3.66 -4.39
N ARG A 555 -22.84 -2.40 -4.20
CA ARG A 555 -22.22 -1.59 -5.25
C ARG A 555 -20.91 -1.02 -4.74
N MET A 556 -19.82 -1.43 -5.36
CA MET A 556 -18.52 -0.80 -5.18
C MET A 556 -18.42 0.41 -6.09
N LEU A 557 -18.19 1.56 -5.50
CA LEU A 557 -18.03 2.82 -6.20
C LEU A 557 -16.58 3.27 -6.08
N PHE A 558 -15.99 3.73 -7.16
CA PHE A 558 -14.68 4.39 -7.13
C PHE A 558 -14.61 5.50 -8.17
N TRP A 559 -13.84 6.55 -7.86
CA TRP A 559 -13.78 7.77 -8.66
C TRP A 559 -12.40 8.42 -8.58
N ALA A 560 -12.11 9.40 -9.41
CA ALA A 560 -10.93 10.25 -9.30
C ALA A 560 -11.25 11.52 -8.51
N ALA A 561 -10.32 11.97 -7.68
CA ALA A 561 -10.39 13.27 -7.05
C ALA A 561 -10.40 14.39 -8.11
N GLY A 562 -11.04 15.51 -7.81
CA GLY A 562 -10.96 16.72 -8.65
C GLY A 562 -9.57 17.36 -8.56
N ASP A 563 -9.10 17.93 -9.66
CA ASP A 563 -7.79 18.59 -9.73
C ASP A 563 -7.70 19.76 -8.75
N ASN A 564 -6.55 19.88 -8.07
CA ASN A 564 -6.24 20.96 -7.12
C ASN A 564 -7.34 21.21 -6.07
N SER A 565 -8.06 20.16 -5.71
CA SER A 565 -9.20 20.27 -4.81
C SER A 565 -8.75 20.35 -3.35
N PRO A 566 -9.21 21.34 -2.57
CA PRO A 566 -9.07 21.35 -1.11
C PRO A 566 -10.06 20.37 -0.46
N ALA A 567 -10.55 19.36 -1.18
CA ALA A 567 -11.46 18.35 -0.65
C ALA A 567 -10.76 17.57 0.47
N ILE A 568 -11.44 17.43 1.60
CA ILE A 568 -11.03 16.55 2.68
C ILE A 568 -11.91 15.32 2.71
N PHE A 569 -13.19 15.45 2.28
CA PHE A 569 -14.18 14.40 2.36
C PHE A 569 -14.97 14.26 1.07
N TYR A 570 -15.60 13.10 0.93
CA TYR A 570 -16.55 12.81 -0.14
C TYR A 570 -17.90 12.41 0.44
N ASP A 571 -18.99 12.83 -0.22
CA ASP A 571 -20.34 12.32 0.00
C ASP A 571 -20.73 11.44 -1.18
N VAL A 572 -21.15 10.21 -0.91
CA VAL A 572 -21.74 9.31 -1.89
C VAL A 572 -23.26 9.38 -1.77
N LEU A 573 -23.92 9.50 -2.91
CA LEU A 573 -25.37 9.66 -3.01
C LEU A 573 -25.95 8.60 -3.96
N ALA A 574 -27.16 8.14 -3.66
CA ALA A 574 -27.93 7.26 -4.50
C ALA A 574 -29.29 7.88 -4.85
N CYS A 575 -29.81 7.56 -6.01
CA CYS A 575 -31.13 7.97 -6.47
C CYS A 575 -31.90 6.74 -6.96
N THR A 576 -33.03 6.46 -6.32
CA THR A 576 -33.92 5.32 -6.63
C THR A 576 -35.21 5.74 -7.32
N ASP A 577 -35.64 6.99 -7.13
CA ASP A 577 -36.87 7.56 -7.68
C ASP A 577 -36.67 8.25 -9.05
N GLY A 578 -35.45 8.30 -9.52
CA GLY A 578 -35.09 8.98 -10.78
C GLY A 578 -34.98 10.51 -10.67
N GLN A 579 -35.24 11.09 -9.51
CA GLN A 579 -35.30 12.55 -9.29
C GLN A 579 -34.35 13.04 -8.21
N THR A 580 -34.33 12.39 -7.04
CA THR A 580 -33.64 12.88 -5.86
C THR A 580 -32.43 12.03 -5.50
N PHE A 581 -31.27 12.66 -5.31
CA PHE A 581 -30.06 12.01 -4.80
C PHE A 581 -29.98 12.14 -3.27
N GLU A 582 -30.06 11.04 -2.59
CA GLU A 582 -29.92 10.97 -1.14
C GLU A 582 -28.55 10.45 -0.72
N LYS A 583 -27.96 11.02 0.35
CA LYS A 583 -26.67 10.60 0.86
C LYS A 583 -26.73 9.20 1.48
N VAL A 584 -25.88 8.29 0.99
CA VAL A 584 -25.78 6.90 1.49
C VAL A 584 -24.50 6.64 2.30
N SER A 585 -23.46 7.47 2.18
CA SER A 585 -22.28 7.38 3.04
C SER A 585 -22.60 7.90 4.45
N SER A 586 -22.53 7.02 5.44
CA SER A 586 -22.89 7.33 6.85
C SER A 586 -21.77 8.06 7.60
N VAL A 587 -20.53 7.95 7.13
CA VAL A 587 -19.32 8.55 7.72
C VAL A 587 -18.60 9.45 6.72
N PRO A 588 -17.73 10.37 7.18
CA PRO A 588 -16.84 11.10 6.29
C PRO A 588 -15.88 10.14 5.58
N LEU A 589 -15.81 10.20 4.25
CA LEU A 589 -14.89 9.41 3.44
C LEU A 589 -13.75 10.31 2.99
N ILE A 590 -12.51 9.93 3.24
CA ILE A 590 -11.32 10.63 2.71
C ILE A 590 -10.76 9.94 1.47
N SER A 591 -11.05 8.65 1.29
CA SER A 591 -10.71 7.87 0.10
C SER A 591 -11.72 8.06 -1.02
N THR A 592 -11.33 7.74 -2.24
CA THR A 592 -12.15 7.80 -3.44
C THR A 592 -12.77 6.45 -3.81
N ALA A 593 -13.10 5.65 -2.81
CA ALA A 593 -13.75 4.36 -2.93
C ALA A 593 -14.77 4.15 -1.81
N PHE A 594 -15.90 3.50 -2.12
CA PHE A 594 -16.97 3.24 -1.17
C PHE A 594 -17.81 2.04 -1.59
N LEU A 595 -18.14 1.17 -0.64
CA LEU A 595 -19.08 0.08 -0.87
C LEU A 595 -20.45 0.43 -0.27
N HIS A 596 -21.48 0.49 -1.11
CA HIS A 596 -22.87 0.62 -0.69
C HIS A 596 -23.49 -0.75 -0.46
N MET A 597 -23.74 -1.09 0.80
CA MET A 597 -24.43 -2.31 1.20
C MET A 597 -25.93 -2.22 0.91
N SER A 598 -26.54 -3.37 0.66
CA SER A 598 -27.99 -3.48 0.44
C SER A 598 -28.50 -2.46 -0.59
N ALA A 599 -27.74 -2.33 -1.68
CA ALA A 599 -27.98 -1.33 -2.72
C ALA A 599 -29.29 -1.61 -3.44
N PRO A 600 -30.21 -0.64 -3.55
CA PRO A 600 -31.48 -0.82 -4.26
C PRO A 600 -31.23 -1.12 -5.73
N GLU A 601 -32.05 -2.01 -6.31
CA GLU A 601 -32.00 -2.32 -7.74
C GLU A 601 -32.27 -1.07 -8.57
N GLY A 602 -31.49 -0.88 -9.64
CA GLY A 602 -31.64 0.28 -10.53
C GLY A 602 -31.20 1.63 -9.94
N ALA A 603 -30.63 1.66 -8.76
CA ALA A 603 -30.12 2.89 -8.16
C ALA A 603 -29.04 3.53 -9.05
N ARG A 604 -29.17 4.84 -9.30
CA ARG A 604 -28.13 5.67 -9.91
C ARG A 604 -27.31 6.32 -8.81
N TYR A 605 -26.04 6.51 -9.07
CA TYR A 605 -25.11 7.04 -8.09
C TYR A 605 -24.50 8.37 -8.52
N ALA A 606 -24.18 9.16 -7.51
CA ALA A 606 -23.41 10.38 -7.64
C ALA A 606 -22.40 10.49 -6.50
N VAL A 607 -21.32 11.20 -6.74
CA VAL A 607 -20.34 11.56 -5.72
C VAL A 607 -20.03 13.04 -5.82
N ARG A 608 -19.75 13.68 -4.68
CA ARG A 608 -19.26 15.06 -4.61
C ARG A 608 -18.18 15.19 -3.56
N ALA A 609 -17.28 16.10 -3.80
CA ALA A 609 -16.28 16.51 -2.84
C ALA A 609 -16.88 17.52 -1.82
N ARG A 610 -16.35 17.50 -0.61
CA ARG A 610 -16.69 18.43 0.46
C ARG A 610 -15.41 18.90 1.15
N ASP A 611 -15.26 20.21 1.34
CA ASP A 611 -14.16 20.78 2.11
C ASP A 611 -14.45 20.77 3.63
N ALA A 612 -13.45 21.17 4.40
CA ALA A 612 -13.56 21.23 5.85
C ALA A 612 -14.52 22.32 6.36
N PHE A 613 -14.92 23.26 5.52
CA PHE A 613 -15.90 24.31 5.83
C PHE A 613 -17.33 23.90 5.45
N GLY A 614 -17.52 22.69 4.92
CA GLY A 614 -18.82 22.14 4.54
C GLY A 614 -19.29 22.55 3.14
N ARG A 615 -18.48 23.29 2.35
CA ARG A 615 -18.78 23.60 0.96
C ARG A 615 -18.67 22.35 0.11
N ARG A 616 -19.53 22.24 -0.89
CA ARG A 616 -19.70 21.06 -1.70
C ARG A 616 -19.43 21.38 -3.17
N SER A 617 -18.77 20.45 -3.85
CA SER A 617 -18.62 20.52 -5.30
C SER A 617 -19.93 20.22 -6.05
N GLU A 618 -19.91 20.38 -7.35
CA GLU A 618 -20.88 19.78 -8.25
C GLU A 618 -20.84 18.25 -8.15
N LEU A 619 -21.92 17.60 -8.59
CA LEU A 619 -22.04 16.13 -8.60
C LEU A 619 -21.29 15.52 -9.78
N CYS A 620 -20.53 14.48 -9.53
CA CYS A 620 -20.07 13.53 -10.54
C CYS A 620 -21.09 12.38 -10.60
N LEU A 621 -21.72 12.18 -11.73
CA LEU A 621 -22.72 11.14 -11.93
C LEU A 621 -22.08 9.87 -12.49
N SER A 622 -22.57 8.69 -12.10
CA SER A 622 -22.21 7.45 -12.79
C SER A 622 -22.69 7.49 -14.26
N SER A 623 -21.86 6.98 -15.16
CA SER A 623 -22.31 6.64 -16.51
C SER A 623 -23.52 5.70 -16.43
N ARG A 624 -24.50 5.84 -17.33
CA ARG A 624 -25.69 4.98 -17.38
C ARG A 624 -25.36 3.56 -17.74
#